data_d46a4f5413cc8f3cb6a412947c8f4bc2
#
_entry.id   d46a4f5413cc8f3cb6a412947c8f4bc2
#
_cell.length_a   1.000
_cell.length_b   1.000
_cell.length_c   1.000
_cell.angle_alpha   90.00
_cell.angle_beta   90.00
_cell.angle_gamma   90.00
#
_symmetry.space_group_name_H-M   'P 1'
#
loop_
_entity.id
_entity.type
_entity.pdbx_description
1 polymer ?
#
loop_
_entity_poly.entity_id
_entity_poly.type
_entity_poly.pdbx_seq_one_letter_code
_entity_poly.pdbx_strand_id
1 'polypeptide(L)'
;MLFLRRQLLRTLPWAFGSSFILGRDQLAIAAQTAVQPKTSPLPAWVAVRDAIAGETEMEKVTGIGGFFFRAKDPKALALWYEQHLGILPVPTSYGETGWQQEAGSTAFAPFAETSKYFGDPQKVWMLNFRVRDLDKMAAQLQAAGIEVKIDPQSYPNGRFARVHDPEGNPIELWQPAKPGAPH
;
A
#
# COMPACT_ATOMS: atom_id res chain seq x y z
N MET A 1 15.06 -0.23 -65.92
CA MET A 1 13.59 -0.27 -66.08
C MET A 1 13.00 -0.04 -64.71
N LEU A 2 12.74 1.22 -64.36
CA LEU A 2 11.50 1.97 -64.47
C LEU A 2 10.27 1.19 -63.95
N PHE A 3 9.77 1.57 -62.81
CA PHE A 3 8.56 2.39 -62.72
C PHE A 3 8.37 2.90 -61.28
N LEU A 4 8.35 4.25 -61.18
CA LEU A 4 7.78 5.06 -60.14
C LEU A 4 6.26 4.79 -60.00
N ARG A 5 5.72 4.84 -58.81
CA ARG A 5 4.47 5.56 -58.56
C ARG A 5 4.39 6.11 -57.13
N ARG A 6 4.31 7.42 -57.09
CA ARG A 6 3.88 8.29 -56.00
C ARG A 6 2.41 8.04 -55.66
N GLN A 7 2.08 8.34 -54.43
CA GLN A 7 0.90 9.10 -53.89
C GLN A 7 0.49 8.51 -52.56
N LEU A 8 0.10 9.16 -51.53
CA LEU A 8 -0.31 10.55 -51.23
C LEU A 8 -0.36 10.70 -49.73
N LEU A 9 0.12 11.81 -49.25
CA LEU A 9 -0.10 12.33 -47.88
C LEU A 9 -1.58 12.35 -47.52
N ARG A 10 -1.96 11.82 -46.39
CA ARG A 10 -3.08 12.30 -45.59
C ARG A 10 -2.67 12.46 -44.16
N THR A 11 -2.36 13.66 -43.81
CA THR A 11 -2.26 14.19 -42.46
C THR A 11 -3.63 14.09 -41.77
N LEU A 12 -3.73 13.40 -40.66
CA LEU A 12 -4.80 13.59 -39.71
C LEU A 12 -4.16 13.98 -38.36
N PRO A 13 -4.61 15.05 -37.74
CA PRO A 13 -4.09 15.50 -36.47
C PRO A 13 -4.63 14.60 -35.36
N TRP A 14 -3.74 13.95 -34.64
CA TRP A 14 -4.06 13.30 -33.39
C TRP A 14 -4.20 14.37 -32.31
N ALA A 15 -5.42 14.74 -32.03
CA ALA A 15 -5.76 15.50 -30.85
C ALA A 15 -5.67 14.53 -29.65
N PHE A 16 -4.54 14.49 -28.99
CA PHE A 16 -4.42 13.94 -27.65
C PHE A 16 -4.88 14.99 -26.65
N GLY A 17 -6.12 14.94 -26.31
CA GLY A 17 -6.69 15.57 -25.14
C GLY A 17 -7.28 14.48 -24.27
N SER A 18 -6.47 13.86 -23.47
CA SER A 18 -6.94 13.13 -22.29
C SER A 18 -5.89 13.28 -21.21
N SER A 19 -5.91 14.45 -20.59
CA SER A 19 -5.35 14.64 -19.27
C SER A 19 -6.04 13.67 -18.33
N PHE A 20 -5.39 12.57 -18.03
CA PHE A 20 -5.67 11.84 -16.81
C PHE A 20 -5.21 12.71 -15.64
N ILE A 21 -6.04 13.65 -15.27
CA ILE A 21 -6.02 14.21 -13.93
C ILE A 21 -6.55 13.09 -13.04
N LEU A 22 -5.64 12.24 -12.59
CA LEU A 22 -5.88 11.41 -11.41
C LEU A 22 -6.11 12.40 -10.27
N GLY A 23 -7.34 12.47 -9.85
CA GLY A 23 -7.82 13.45 -8.90
C GLY A 23 -6.97 13.51 -7.66
N ARG A 24 -6.63 14.72 -7.28
CA ARG A 24 -5.94 15.12 -6.05
C ARG A 24 -6.62 14.62 -4.78
N ASP A 25 -7.72 13.88 -4.91
CA ASP A 25 -8.66 13.58 -3.84
C ASP A 25 -8.46 12.23 -3.14
N GLN A 26 -7.61 11.36 -3.67
CA GLN A 26 -7.50 10.00 -3.13
C GLN A 26 -6.42 9.83 -2.03
N LEU A 27 -5.50 10.76 -1.92
CA LEU A 27 -4.42 10.70 -0.90
C LEU A 27 -4.62 11.67 0.27
N ALA A 28 -5.55 12.60 0.15
CA ALA A 28 -6.00 13.45 1.26
C ALA A 28 -6.89 12.70 2.26
N ILE A 29 -7.28 11.45 2.00
CA ILE A 29 -8.27 10.71 2.81
C ILE A 29 -7.70 10.27 4.18
N ALA A 30 -6.41 10.27 4.36
CA ALA A 30 -5.85 10.06 5.71
C ALA A 30 -5.98 11.30 6.63
N ALA A 31 -6.43 12.43 6.10
CA ALA A 31 -6.62 13.68 6.85
C ALA A 31 -7.95 14.39 6.56
N GLN A 32 -8.88 13.77 5.84
CA GLN A 32 -10.15 14.41 5.58
C GLN A 32 -11.10 14.25 6.75
N THR A 33 -11.34 15.36 7.38
CA THR A 33 -12.54 15.69 8.14
C THR A 33 -13.76 15.07 7.48
N ALA A 34 -14.35 14.10 8.13
CA ALA A 34 -15.60 13.48 7.74
C ALA A 34 -16.64 14.58 7.46
N VAL A 35 -17.10 14.68 6.22
CA VAL A 35 -18.38 15.30 5.93
C VAL A 35 -19.43 14.47 6.67
N GLN A 36 -20.01 15.04 7.71
CA GLN A 36 -21.04 14.42 8.52
C GLN A 36 -22.24 14.05 7.63
N PRO A 37 -22.54 12.77 7.41
CA PRO A 37 -23.83 12.41 6.88
C PRO A 37 -24.89 12.76 7.94
N LYS A 38 -26.00 13.35 7.52
CA LYS A 38 -27.15 13.66 8.35
C LYS A 38 -27.52 12.45 9.22
N THR A 39 -27.31 12.60 10.50
CA THR A 39 -27.84 11.87 11.65
C THR A 39 -28.62 10.58 11.35
N SER A 40 -27.92 9.49 11.18
CA SER A 40 -28.43 8.19 11.66
C SER A 40 -28.15 8.10 13.16
N PRO A 41 -29.09 7.60 13.97
CA PRO A 41 -28.82 7.40 15.38
C PRO A 41 -27.59 6.49 15.53
N LEU A 42 -26.68 6.88 16.40
CA LEU A 42 -25.48 6.09 16.68
C LEU A 42 -25.89 4.65 17.03
N PRO A 43 -25.21 3.64 16.49
CA PRO A 43 -25.55 2.26 16.82
C PRO A 43 -25.48 2.03 18.33
N ALA A 44 -26.33 1.17 18.85
CA ALA A 44 -26.49 0.93 20.30
C ALA A 44 -25.18 0.64 21.05
N TRP A 45 -24.16 0.09 20.39
CA TRP A 45 -22.84 -0.16 20.97
C TRP A 45 -22.07 1.13 21.31
N VAL A 46 -22.36 2.25 20.67
CA VAL A 46 -21.76 3.57 21.01
C VAL A 46 -22.32 4.08 22.32
N ALA A 47 -23.62 3.90 22.54
CA ALA A 47 -24.25 4.25 23.82
C ALA A 47 -23.78 3.37 24.98
N VAL A 48 -23.49 2.08 24.72
CA VAL A 48 -22.91 1.16 25.70
C VAL A 48 -21.49 1.59 26.10
N ARG A 49 -20.70 2.10 25.17
CA ARG A 49 -19.34 2.59 25.45
C ARG A 49 -19.34 3.75 26.46
N ASP A 50 -20.29 4.67 26.34
CA ASP A 50 -20.37 5.83 27.23
C ASP A 50 -20.99 5.47 28.59
N ALA A 51 -21.80 4.42 28.65
CA ALA A 51 -22.40 3.92 29.91
C ALA A 51 -21.42 3.07 30.78
N ILE A 52 -20.36 2.51 30.17
CA ILE A 52 -19.31 1.74 30.85
C ILE A 52 -18.13 2.65 31.28
N ALA A 53 -18.19 3.96 31.03
CA ALA A 53 -17.17 4.93 31.41
C ALA A 53 -17.06 5.20 32.95
N GLY A 54 -17.49 4.23 33.75
CA GLY A 54 -17.15 4.07 35.17
C GLY A 54 -15.91 3.18 35.30
N GLU A 55 -14.73 3.78 35.16
CA GLU A 55 -13.43 3.37 35.75
C GLU A 55 -12.89 1.94 35.57
N THR A 56 -13.20 1.24 34.47
CA THR A 56 -12.31 0.17 34.02
C THR A 56 -11.67 0.60 32.70
N GLU A 57 -10.38 0.89 32.73
CA GLU A 57 -9.61 1.14 31.51
C GLU A 57 -9.82 -0.06 30.58
N MET A 58 -10.46 0.18 29.42
CA MET A 58 -10.77 -0.88 28.48
C MET A 58 -9.45 -1.44 27.92
N GLU A 59 -9.25 -2.73 28.04
CA GLU A 59 -8.09 -3.40 27.47
C GLU A 59 -8.03 -3.17 25.92
N LYS A 60 -6.82 -2.95 25.42
CA LYS A 60 -6.56 -2.65 24.01
C LYS A 60 -5.54 -3.60 23.44
N VAL A 61 -5.66 -3.90 22.15
CA VAL A 61 -4.61 -4.60 21.42
C VAL A 61 -3.35 -3.73 21.38
N THR A 62 -2.18 -4.33 21.55
CA THR A 62 -0.89 -3.65 21.59
C THR A 62 -0.25 -3.49 20.21
N GLY A 63 -0.73 -4.25 19.22
CA GLY A 63 -0.21 -4.21 17.85
C GLY A 63 -0.66 -5.40 17.02
N ILE A 64 -0.12 -5.50 15.81
CA ILE A 64 -0.35 -6.63 14.90
C ILE A 64 0.68 -7.70 15.24
N GLY A 65 0.21 -8.87 15.72
CA GLY A 65 1.06 -10.01 16.05
C GLY A 65 1.40 -10.90 14.85
N GLY A 66 0.64 -10.79 13.76
CA GLY A 66 0.87 -11.55 12.52
C GLY A 66 -0.11 -11.18 11.43
N PHE A 67 0.28 -11.45 10.19
CA PHE A 67 -0.57 -11.32 9.02
C PHE A 67 -0.61 -12.66 8.30
N PHE A 68 -1.79 -13.25 8.14
CA PHE A 68 -1.97 -14.58 7.59
C PHE A 68 -2.81 -14.52 6.32
N PHE A 69 -2.33 -15.12 5.26
CA PHE A 69 -3.03 -15.17 3.97
C PHE A 69 -2.76 -16.49 3.25
N ARG A 70 -3.58 -16.79 2.25
CA ARG A 70 -3.42 -17.99 1.43
C ARG A 70 -2.49 -17.71 0.26
N ALA A 71 -1.59 -18.65 -0.01
CA ALA A 71 -0.66 -18.63 -1.12
C ALA A 71 -0.78 -19.92 -1.95
N LYS A 72 -0.46 -19.86 -3.24
CA LYS A 72 -0.41 -21.02 -4.13
C LYS A 72 0.79 -21.91 -3.77
N ASP A 73 1.95 -21.28 -3.54
CA ASP A 73 3.16 -21.93 -3.05
C ASP A 73 3.71 -21.16 -1.84
N PRO A 74 3.24 -21.50 -0.62
CA PRO A 74 3.64 -20.79 0.60
C PRO A 74 5.15 -20.83 0.86
N LYS A 75 5.83 -21.93 0.47
CA LYS A 75 7.26 -22.08 0.69
C LYS A 75 8.08 -21.17 -0.23
N ALA A 76 7.79 -21.19 -1.53
CA ALA A 76 8.47 -20.33 -2.48
C ALA A 76 8.19 -18.85 -2.18
N LEU A 77 6.97 -18.52 -1.79
CA LEU A 77 6.59 -17.15 -1.45
C LEU A 77 7.31 -16.67 -0.18
N ALA A 78 7.41 -17.49 0.86
CA ALA A 78 8.15 -17.14 2.08
C ALA A 78 9.63 -16.87 1.80
N LEU A 79 10.28 -17.69 0.96
CA LEU A 79 11.66 -17.47 0.53
C LEU A 79 11.83 -16.17 -0.26
N TRP A 80 10.86 -15.80 -1.09
CA TRP A 80 10.88 -14.53 -1.81
C TRP A 80 10.83 -13.33 -0.86
N TYR A 81 9.94 -13.38 0.14
CA TYR A 81 9.85 -12.32 1.17
C TYR A 81 11.14 -12.21 1.99
N GLU A 82 11.76 -13.33 2.34
CA GLU A 82 13.03 -13.35 3.04
C GLU A 82 14.15 -12.73 2.19
N GLN A 83 14.31 -13.20 0.95
CA GLN A 83 15.40 -12.77 0.06
C GLN A 83 15.32 -11.29 -0.34
N HIS A 84 14.13 -10.80 -0.58
CA HIS A 84 13.95 -9.47 -1.17
C HIS A 84 13.53 -8.39 -0.17
N LEU A 85 12.84 -8.78 0.91
CA LEU A 85 12.32 -7.85 1.90
C LEU A 85 12.87 -8.09 3.31
N GLY A 86 13.67 -9.13 3.51
CA GLY A 86 14.25 -9.46 4.81
C GLY A 86 13.22 -9.95 5.84
N ILE A 87 12.09 -10.47 5.39
CA ILE A 87 11.04 -10.99 6.25
C ILE A 87 11.29 -12.48 6.49
N LEU A 88 11.81 -12.80 7.65
CA LEU A 88 12.11 -14.19 8.01
C LEU A 88 10.83 -15.03 8.03
N PRO A 89 10.89 -16.29 7.56
CA PRO A 89 9.77 -17.22 7.66
C PRO A 89 9.42 -17.52 9.12
N VAL A 90 8.23 -18.06 9.32
CA VAL A 90 7.80 -18.51 10.65
C VAL A 90 8.74 -19.61 11.15
N PRO A 91 9.23 -19.52 12.38
CA PRO A 91 10.08 -20.55 12.98
C PRO A 91 9.40 -21.92 12.96
N THR A 92 10.18 -22.95 12.69
CA THR A 92 9.72 -24.34 12.68
C THR A 92 10.03 -25.07 14.00
N SER A 93 10.83 -24.45 14.86
CA SER A 93 11.20 -24.99 16.17
C SER A 93 11.10 -23.95 17.29
N TYR A 94 10.88 -24.40 18.51
CA TYR A 94 10.93 -23.56 19.71
C TYR A 94 12.38 -23.12 19.96
N GLY A 95 12.62 -21.82 20.00
CA GLY A 95 13.95 -21.24 20.20
C GLY A 95 14.51 -20.50 18.98
N GLU A 96 13.92 -20.66 17.84
CA GLU A 96 14.18 -19.79 16.69
C GLU A 96 13.40 -18.49 16.84
N THR A 97 14.01 -17.38 16.42
CA THR A 97 13.36 -16.08 16.43
C THR A 97 12.76 -15.79 15.07
N GLY A 98 11.45 -15.54 15.02
CA GLY A 98 10.78 -15.06 13.81
C GLY A 98 11.16 -13.62 13.47
N TRP A 99 10.61 -13.11 12.39
CA TRP A 99 10.82 -11.74 11.97
C TRP A 99 10.38 -10.74 13.05
N GLN A 100 11.28 -9.84 13.42
CA GLN A 100 11.03 -8.79 14.40
C GLN A 100 10.84 -7.46 13.68
N GLN A 101 9.69 -6.83 13.90
CA GLN A 101 9.40 -5.52 13.38
C GLN A 101 10.07 -4.44 14.22
N GLU A 102 10.61 -3.42 13.56
CA GLU A 102 11.04 -2.22 14.27
C GLU A 102 9.82 -1.46 14.80
N ALA A 103 9.95 -0.87 15.99
CA ALA A 103 8.91 0.00 16.54
C ALA A 103 8.60 1.16 15.58
N GLY A 104 7.34 1.55 15.49
CA GLY A 104 6.90 2.65 14.63
C GLY A 104 5.41 2.63 14.34
N SER A 105 4.93 3.67 13.69
CA SER A 105 3.53 3.82 13.32
C SER A 105 3.06 2.70 12.39
N THR A 106 1.83 2.23 12.62
CA THR A 106 1.15 1.27 11.75
C THR A 106 -0.18 1.88 11.32
N ALA A 107 -0.43 1.92 10.01
CA ALA A 107 -1.73 2.27 9.48
C ALA A 107 -2.62 1.03 9.48
N PHE A 108 -3.80 1.14 10.07
CA PHE A 108 -4.85 0.14 9.99
C PHE A 108 -6.09 0.81 9.39
N ALA A 109 -6.28 0.66 8.08
CA ALA A 109 -7.26 1.42 7.31
C ALA A 109 -8.17 0.50 6.50
N PRO A 110 -9.45 0.34 6.86
CA PRO A 110 -10.43 -0.26 5.98
C PRO A 110 -10.74 0.70 4.82
N PHE A 111 -10.74 0.16 3.60
CA PHE A 111 -11.11 0.88 2.39
C PHE A 111 -12.53 0.50 1.95
N ALA A 112 -13.16 1.40 1.18
CA ALA A 112 -14.42 1.06 0.55
C ALA A 112 -14.26 -0.14 -0.40
N GLU A 113 -15.28 -0.98 -0.50
CA GLU A 113 -15.28 -2.17 -1.39
C GLU A 113 -14.95 -1.82 -2.85
N THR A 114 -15.37 -0.63 -3.28
CA THR A 114 -15.16 -0.12 -4.65
C THR A 114 -13.82 0.57 -4.84
N SER A 115 -12.95 0.59 -3.82
CA SER A 115 -11.65 1.25 -3.89
C SER A 115 -10.76 0.63 -4.95
N LYS A 116 -10.15 1.48 -5.78
CA LYS A 116 -9.14 1.07 -6.77
C LYS A 116 -7.72 1.11 -6.21
N TYR A 117 -7.57 1.40 -4.93
CA TYR A 117 -6.26 1.60 -4.30
C TYR A 117 -5.36 0.36 -4.35
N PHE A 118 -5.95 -0.84 -4.35
CA PHE A 118 -5.22 -2.10 -4.43
C PHE A 118 -4.77 -2.49 -5.85
N GLY A 119 -5.21 -1.75 -6.89
CA GLY A 119 -4.90 -2.00 -8.29
C GLY A 119 -5.83 -3.04 -8.92
N ASP A 120 -5.71 -4.29 -8.52
CA ASP A 120 -6.57 -5.38 -8.99
C ASP A 120 -7.84 -5.48 -8.11
N PRO A 121 -9.05 -5.43 -8.70
CA PRO A 121 -10.30 -5.55 -7.94
C PRO A 121 -10.49 -6.90 -7.23
N GLN A 122 -9.72 -7.93 -7.60
CA GLN A 122 -9.75 -9.22 -6.91
C GLN A 122 -8.88 -9.23 -5.65
N LYS A 123 -8.02 -8.23 -5.45
CA LYS A 123 -7.18 -8.11 -4.25
C LYS A 123 -7.92 -7.33 -3.19
N VAL A 124 -8.17 -7.98 -2.06
CA VAL A 124 -8.96 -7.45 -0.94
C VAL A 124 -8.10 -6.96 0.21
N TRP A 125 -6.78 -7.04 0.07
CA TRP A 125 -5.79 -6.57 1.05
C TRP A 125 -4.51 -6.11 0.35
N MET A 126 -3.75 -5.32 1.04
CA MET A 126 -2.42 -4.88 0.64
C MET A 126 -1.56 -4.72 1.87
N LEU A 127 -0.33 -5.23 1.82
CA LEU A 127 0.67 -4.99 2.85
C LEU A 127 1.38 -3.67 2.58
N ASN A 128 1.51 -2.86 3.64
CA ASN A 128 2.38 -1.69 3.63
C ASN A 128 3.58 -1.97 4.54
N PHE A 129 4.78 -1.95 3.98
CA PHE A 129 6.02 -2.12 4.72
C PHE A 129 6.77 -0.81 4.85
N ARG A 130 7.15 -0.46 6.07
CA ARG A 130 8.03 0.67 6.32
C ARG A 130 9.45 0.34 5.87
N VAL A 131 10.09 1.29 5.20
CA VAL A 131 11.49 1.20 4.79
C VAL A 131 12.25 2.43 5.28
N ARG A 132 13.53 2.28 5.60
CA ARG A 132 14.38 3.40 6.03
C ARG A 132 14.78 4.30 4.87
N ASP A 133 14.96 3.71 3.68
CA ASP A 133 15.44 4.39 2.47
C ASP A 133 14.74 3.75 1.27
N LEU A 134 13.77 4.48 0.71
CA LEU A 134 12.95 3.99 -0.39
C LEU A 134 13.75 3.82 -1.68
N ASP A 135 14.72 4.72 -1.93
CA ASP A 135 15.50 4.68 -3.16
C ASP A 135 16.44 3.47 -3.16
N LYS A 136 17.08 3.18 -2.02
CA LYS A 136 17.92 1.97 -1.88
C LYS A 136 17.09 0.69 -1.98
N MET A 137 15.93 0.64 -1.35
CA MET A 137 15.03 -0.52 -1.44
C MET A 137 14.57 -0.72 -2.89
N ALA A 138 14.16 0.34 -3.56
CA ALA A 138 13.74 0.28 -4.95
C ALA A 138 14.88 -0.21 -5.87
N ALA A 139 16.08 0.33 -5.72
CA ALA A 139 17.25 -0.09 -6.50
C ALA A 139 17.60 -1.57 -6.28
N GLN A 140 17.54 -2.04 -5.03
CA GLN A 140 17.76 -3.45 -4.66
C GLN A 140 16.75 -4.37 -5.35
N LEU A 141 15.48 -4.04 -5.31
CA LEU A 141 14.41 -4.83 -5.92
C LEU A 141 14.51 -4.83 -7.45
N GLN A 142 14.78 -3.67 -8.05
CA GLN A 142 14.98 -3.54 -9.50
C GLN A 142 16.20 -4.34 -10.00
N ALA A 143 17.30 -4.34 -9.25
CA ALA A 143 18.46 -5.16 -9.55
C ALA A 143 18.17 -6.67 -9.51
N ALA A 144 17.16 -7.08 -8.72
CA ALA A 144 16.65 -8.44 -8.68
C ALA A 144 15.57 -8.72 -9.75
N GLY A 145 15.31 -7.79 -10.67
CA GLY A 145 14.31 -7.94 -11.74
C GLY A 145 12.87 -7.71 -11.29
N ILE A 146 12.65 -7.16 -10.11
CA ILE A 146 11.33 -6.86 -9.57
C ILE A 146 10.91 -5.46 -10.00
N GLU A 147 9.72 -5.34 -10.61
CA GLU A 147 9.17 -4.05 -11.00
C GLU A 147 8.81 -3.22 -9.76
N VAL A 148 9.35 -2.01 -9.68
CA VAL A 148 9.06 -1.04 -8.61
C VAL A 148 8.53 0.24 -9.21
N LYS A 149 7.34 0.66 -8.80
CA LYS A 149 6.72 1.92 -9.20
C LYS A 149 6.84 2.92 -8.06
N ILE A 150 7.84 3.78 -8.11
CA ILE A 150 8.01 4.86 -7.13
C ILE A 150 6.99 5.96 -7.45
N ASP A 151 6.24 6.40 -6.43
CA ASP A 151 5.41 7.59 -6.54
C ASP A 151 6.32 8.82 -6.65
N PRO A 152 6.21 9.63 -7.72
CA PRO A 152 7.03 10.82 -7.88
C PRO A 152 6.69 11.91 -6.88
N GLN A 153 5.55 11.84 -6.22
CA GLN A 153 5.13 12.81 -5.22
C GLN A 153 5.64 12.43 -3.84
N SER A 154 6.13 13.41 -3.09
CA SER A 154 6.36 13.31 -1.66
C SER A 154 5.16 13.86 -0.90
N TYR A 155 4.79 13.21 0.20
CA TYR A 155 3.66 13.56 1.03
C TYR A 155 4.11 13.97 2.44
N PRO A 156 3.28 14.66 3.21
CA PRO A 156 3.60 15.01 4.59
C PRO A 156 3.95 13.83 5.48
N ASN A 157 3.40 12.65 5.19
CA ASN A 157 3.66 11.41 5.91
C ASN A 157 4.79 10.56 5.30
N GLY A 158 5.40 10.97 4.17
CA GLY A 158 6.53 10.28 3.58
C GLY A 158 6.44 10.03 2.07
N ARG A 159 7.22 9.06 1.61
CA ARG A 159 7.32 8.64 0.21
C ARG A 159 6.87 7.20 0.06
N PHE A 160 6.35 6.87 -1.12
CA PHE A 160 5.75 5.56 -1.38
C PHE A 160 6.26 4.94 -2.67
N ALA A 161 6.26 3.61 -2.72
CA ALA A 161 6.41 2.84 -3.95
C ALA A 161 5.49 1.61 -3.92
N ARG A 162 5.19 1.08 -5.11
CA ARG A 162 4.38 -0.11 -5.31
C ARG A 162 5.21 -1.22 -5.92
N VAL A 163 5.04 -2.41 -5.40
CA VAL A 163 5.58 -3.66 -5.92
C VAL A 163 4.51 -4.75 -5.83
N HIS A 164 4.73 -5.87 -6.48
CA HIS A 164 3.92 -7.06 -6.33
C HIS A 164 4.81 -8.25 -5.99
N ASP A 165 4.33 -9.14 -5.17
CA ASP A 165 4.98 -10.42 -4.97
C ASP A 165 4.77 -11.35 -6.19
N PRO A 166 5.42 -12.53 -6.26
CA PRO A 166 5.27 -13.46 -7.38
C PRO A 166 3.85 -13.96 -7.64
N GLU A 167 2.98 -13.87 -6.64
CA GLU A 167 1.56 -14.24 -6.77
C GLU A 167 0.65 -13.04 -7.08
N GLY A 168 1.25 -11.88 -7.37
CA GLY A 168 0.55 -10.66 -7.73
C GLY A 168 -0.12 -9.97 -6.55
N ASN A 169 0.28 -10.27 -5.33
CA ASN A 169 -0.25 -9.55 -4.18
C ASN A 169 0.36 -8.15 -4.09
N PRO A 170 -0.45 -7.11 -3.91
CA PRO A 170 0.03 -5.74 -3.87
C PRO A 170 0.78 -5.45 -2.58
N ILE A 171 1.93 -4.83 -2.71
CA ILE A 171 2.77 -4.37 -1.61
C ILE A 171 3.04 -2.89 -1.81
N GLU A 172 2.88 -2.13 -0.76
CA GLU A 172 3.30 -0.74 -0.70
C GLU A 172 4.54 -0.61 0.19
N LEU A 173 5.56 0.05 -0.31
CA LEU A 173 6.74 0.42 0.46
C LEU A 173 6.58 1.86 0.90
N TRP A 174 6.74 2.11 2.18
CA TRP A 174 6.58 3.44 2.78
C TRP A 174 7.85 3.85 3.52
N GLN A 175 8.46 4.93 3.05
CA GLN A 175 9.49 5.65 3.80
C GLN A 175 8.82 6.77 4.58
N PRO A 176 8.65 6.65 5.91
CA PRO A 176 8.07 7.71 6.71
C PRO A 176 8.85 9.02 6.60
N ALA A 177 8.16 10.14 6.64
CA ALA A 177 8.79 11.44 6.76
C ALA A 177 9.61 11.51 8.05
N LYS A 178 10.75 12.18 8.01
CA LYS A 178 11.53 12.43 9.22
C LYS A 178 10.75 13.37 10.13
N PRO A 179 10.77 13.16 11.47
CA PRO A 179 10.17 14.11 12.39
C PRO A 179 10.73 15.52 12.14
N GLY A 180 9.84 16.50 11.98
CA GLY A 180 10.25 17.91 11.75
C GLY A 180 10.64 18.24 10.31
N ALA A 181 10.43 17.37 9.34
CA ALA A 181 10.59 17.74 7.93
C ALA A 181 9.59 18.84 7.55
N PRO A 182 9.99 19.90 6.84
CA PRO A 182 9.07 20.93 6.38
C PRO A 182 8.09 20.31 5.37
N HIS A 183 6.85 20.72 5.47
CA HIS A 183 5.75 20.30 4.57
C HIS A 183 5.69 21.19 3.36
#